data_7873d451a7de8e9fb7b3d283d6684dc3
#
_entry.id   7873d451a7de8e9fb7b3d283d6684dc3
#
_cell.length_a   1.000
_cell.length_b   1.000
_cell.length_c   1.000
_cell.angle_alpha   90.00
_cell.angle_beta   90.00
_cell.angle_gamma   90.00
#
_symmetry.space_group_name_H-M   'P 1'
#
loop_
_entity.id
_entity.type
_entity.pdbx_description
1 polymer ?
#
loop_
_entity_poly.entity_id
_entity_poly.type
_entity_poly.pdbx_seq_one_letter_code
_entity_poly.pdbx_strand_id
1 'polypeptide(L)'
;AYGFTKKYFEKKNKTITNAETVRLAKMIEGTKRTTGQHPGGLIVIPSDMEVYDFTPIQYPADDVSSDWLTTHFAFESIHDNVLKLDMLGHVDPTALRMLQNLTGVDPKTIPMNDKNVLQQFSGINAADSKELGAAGLPEFGTSLARRMLEETTPKNFSELIQICGLSHGTDVWFGNARDLIRNKTCELMNVIGCRDDIMVTMLEYGLEPFDAFSIMYRIGILIHVKKLNICFQRRMRLPIQ
;
A
#
# COMPACT_ATOMS: atom_id res chain seq x y z
N ALA A 1 -19.48 3.72 -10.93
CA ALA A 1 -20.77 3.77 -11.61
C ALA A 1 -21.24 5.21 -11.87
N TYR A 2 -21.37 6.07 -10.82
CA TYR A 2 -21.89 7.45 -11.00
C TYR A 2 -21.16 8.28 -12.05
N GLY A 3 -19.84 8.38 -11.99
CA GLY A 3 -19.04 9.14 -12.95
C GLY A 3 -19.13 8.61 -14.38
N PHE A 4 -19.26 7.30 -14.54
CA PHE A 4 -19.48 6.68 -15.84
C PHE A 4 -20.85 7.07 -16.43
N THR A 5 -21.91 6.96 -15.64
CA THR A 5 -23.27 7.33 -16.05
C THR A 5 -23.33 8.79 -16.47
N LYS A 6 -22.78 9.70 -15.65
CA LYS A 6 -22.72 11.12 -15.95
C LYS A 6 -22.01 11.40 -17.28
N LYS A 7 -20.77 10.90 -17.45
CA LYS A 7 -19.99 11.05 -18.69
C LYS A 7 -20.67 10.46 -19.92
N TYR A 8 -21.38 9.34 -19.77
CA TYR A 8 -22.12 8.73 -20.88
C TYR A 8 -23.18 9.66 -21.44
N PHE A 9 -23.99 10.28 -20.57
CA PHE A 9 -25.04 11.20 -21.00
C PHE A 9 -24.48 12.53 -21.52
N GLU A 10 -23.42 13.06 -20.90
CA GLU A 10 -22.69 14.23 -21.43
C GLU A 10 -22.19 13.97 -22.86
N LYS A 11 -21.58 12.80 -23.11
CA LYS A 11 -21.11 12.40 -24.45
C LYS A 11 -22.24 12.23 -25.45
N LYS A 12 -23.45 11.95 -25.00
CA LYS A 12 -24.68 11.87 -25.84
C LYS A 12 -25.43 13.21 -25.94
N ASN A 13 -24.88 14.29 -25.40
CA ASN A 13 -25.53 15.61 -25.33
C ASN A 13 -26.92 15.56 -24.67
N LYS A 14 -27.08 14.71 -23.67
CA LYS A 14 -28.34 14.58 -22.92
C LYS A 14 -28.11 15.04 -21.47
N THR A 15 -29.00 15.92 -21.02
CA THR A 15 -29.02 16.34 -19.60
C THR A 15 -29.93 15.44 -18.81
N ILE A 16 -29.43 14.91 -17.71
CA ILE A 16 -30.21 14.12 -16.73
C ILE A 16 -30.03 14.71 -15.34
N THR A 17 -31.02 14.52 -14.50
CA THR A 17 -30.97 14.97 -13.10
C THR A 17 -29.97 14.15 -12.28
N ASN A 18 -29.50 14.70 -11.16
CA ASN A 18 -28.64 13.95 -10.25
C ASN A 18 -29.34 12.70 -9.69
N ALA A 19 -30.63 12.78 -9.40
CA ALA A 19 -31.43 11.65 -8.92
C ALA A 19 -31.45 10.52 -9.96
N GLU A 20 -31.68 10.83 -11.22
CA GLU A 20 -31.67 9.86 -12.31
C GLU A 20 -30.26 9.29 -12.55
N THR A 21 -29.23 10.13 -12.45
CA THR A 21 -27.84 9.66 -12.51
C THR A 21 -27.54 8.64 -11.42
N VAL A 22 -27.98 8.89 -10.20
CA VAL A 22 -27.81 7.95 -9.06
C VAL A 22 -28.61 6.66 -9.29
N ARG A 23 -29.85 6.76 -9.75
CA ARG A 23 -30.70 5.60 -10.05
C ARG A 23 -30.05 4.68 -11.08
N LEU A 24 -29.60 5.23 -12.20
CA LEU A 24 -28.95 4.48 -13.27
C LEU A 24 -27.58 3.93 -12.83
N ALA A 25 -26.82 4.71 -12.05
CA ALA A 25 -25.56 4.25 -11.49
C ALA A 25 -25.73 3.01 -10.61
N LYS A 26 -26.77 2.97 -9.78
CA LYS A 26 -27.10 1.79 -8.97
C LYS A 26 -27.46 0.57 -9.80
N MET A 27 -28.13 0.76 -10.94
CA MET A 27 -28.48 -0.35 -11.83
C MET A 27 -27.29 -1.01 -12.51
N ILE A 28 -26.22 -0.27 -12.75
CA ILE A 28 -24.99 -0.79 -13.38
C ILE A 28 -23.89 -1.11 -12.34
N GLU A 29 -24.17 -0.91 -11.06
CA GLU A 29 -23.25 -1.28 -10.00
C GLU A 29 -23.07 -2.79 -9.95
N GLY A 30 -21.81 -3.25 -9.79
CA GLY A 30 -21.48 -4.66 -9.82
C GLY A 30 -21.28 -5.27 -11.21
N THR A 31 -21.61 -4.55 -12.31
CA THR A 31 -21.31 -5.02 -13.66
C THR A 31 -19.83 -4.85 -13.99
N LYS A 32 -19.25 -5.84 -14.67
CA LYS A 32 -17.86 -5.80 -15.12
C LYS A 32 -17.68 -4.67 -16.14
N ARG A 33 -16.70 -3.81 -15.90
CA ARG A 33 -16.40 -2.68 -16.78
C ARG A 33 -15.30 -3.01 -17.79
N THR A 34 -14.23 -3.60 -17.32
CA THR A 34 -13.06 -3.96 -18.12
C THR A 34 -12.26 -5.00 -17.36
N THR A 35 -11.32 -5.61 -18.03
CA THR A 35 -10.31 -6.48 -17.44
C THR A 35 -8.97 -5.80 -17.48
N GLY A 36 -8.11 -6.17 -16.57
CA GLY A 36 -6.73 -5.70 -16.52
C GLY A 36 -5.79 -6.85 -16.26
N GLN A 37 -4.54 -6.67 -16.65
CA GLN A 37 -3.47 -7.60 -16.34
C GLN A 37 -2.84 -7.19 -15.00
N HIS A 38 -2.65 -8.15 -14.10
CA HIS A 38 -1.79 -7.95 -12.93
C HIS A 38 -0.33 -7.84 -13.39
N PRO A 39 0.43 -6.82 -12.96
CA PRO A 39 1.76 -6.54 -13.52
C PRO A 39 2.82 -7.61 -13.23
N GLY A 40 2.63 -8.44 -12.23
CA GLY A 40 3.62 -9.45 -11.83
C GLY A 40 3.02 -10.78 -11.41
N GLY A 41 1.69 -10.93 -11.42
CA GLY A 41 1.02 -12.17 -11.02
C GLY A 41 0.97 -13.19 -12.13
N LEU A 42 1.54 -14.36 -11.90
CA LEU A 42 1.47 -15.53 -12.78
C LEU A 42 0.67 -16.64 -12.12
N ILE A 43 -0.29 -17.18 -12.83
CA ILE A 43 -1.01 -18.39 -12.39
C ILE A 43 -0.26 -19.62 -12.88
N VAL A 44 0.07 -20.50 -11.96
CA VAL A 44 0.71 -21.79 -12.25
C VAL A 44 -0.36 -22.86 -12.27
N ILE A 45 -0.43 -23.57 -13.40
CA ILE A 45 -1.33 -24.70 -13.61
C ILE A 45 -0.53 -25.98 -13.46
N PRO A 46 -1.05 -27.03 -12.80
CA PRO A 46 -0.43 -28.35 -12.77
C PRO A 46 -0.16 -28.89 -14.19
N SER A 47 0.94 -29.62 -14.37
CA SER A 47 1.39 -30.10 -15.69
C SER A 47 0.47 -31.12 -16.33
N ASP A 48 -0.40 -31.76 -15.55
CA ASP A 48 -1.39 -32.77 -15.95
C ASP A 48 -2.78 -32.17 -16.16
N MET A 49 -2.94 -30.86 -16.06
CA MET A 49 -4.22 -30.16 -16.20
C MET A 49 -4.10 -29.01 -17.21
N GLU A 50 -5.25 -28.59 -17.72
CA GLU A 50 -5.37 -27.46 -18.64
C GLU A 50 -5.92 -26.20 -17.91
N VAL A 51 -5.56 -25.02 -18.41
CA VAL A 51 -6.06 -23.76 -17.84
C VAL A 51 -7.60 -23.69 -17.87
N TYR A 52 -8.22 -24.32 -18.85
CA TYR A 52 -9.67 -24.34 -19.02
C TYR A 52 -10.40 -25.17 -17.97
N ASP A 53 -9.69 -26.02 -17.23
CA ASP A 53 -10.26 -26.76 -16.10
C ASP A 53 -10.54 -25.82 -14.91
N PHE A 54 -9.89 -24.65 -14.88
CA PHE A 54 -9.99 -23.69 -13.79
C PHE A 54 -10.74 -22.42 -14.18
N THR A 55 -10.51 -21.89 -15.39
CA THR A 55 -11.04 -20.59 -15.81
C THR A 55 -11.01 -20.42 -17.33
N PRO A 56 -12.00 -19.75 -17.93
CA PRO A 56 -11.82 -19.20 -19.26
C PRO A 56 -10.67 -18.19 -19.30
N ILE A 57 -10.07 -18.01 -20.44
CA ILE A 57 -9.01 -17.03 -20.68
C ILE A 57 -9.50 -15.90 -21.59
N GLN A 58 -8.84 -14.75 -21.49
CA GLN A 58 -9.17 -13.57 -22.28
C GLN A 58 -7.95 -12.68 -22.48
N TYR A 59 -8.02 -11.79 -23.46
CA TYR A 59 -7.04 -10.73 -23.59
C TYR A 59 -7.30 -9.61 -22.57
N PRO A 60 -6.26 -9.07 -21.93
CA PRO A 60 -6.42 -7.93 -21.01
C PRO A 60 -6.99 -6.73 -21.74
N ALA A 61 -7.99 -6.08 -21.16
CA ALA A 61 -8.70 -4.93 -21.76
C ALA A 61 -9.27 -5.18 -23.19
N ASP A 62 -9.51 -6.44 -23.55
CA ASP A 62 -9.93 -6.88 -24.89
C ASP A 62 -8.92 -6.55 -26.01
N ASP A 63 -7.66 -6.34 -25.66
CA ASP A 63 -6.59 -6.05 -26.60
C ASP A 63 -5.98 -7.34 -27.16
N VAL A 64 -6.41 -7.74 -28.33
CA VAL A 64 -5.95 -8.94 -29.03
C VAL A 64 -4.49 -8.87 -29.50
N SER A 65 -3.86 -7.70 -29.44
CA SER A 65 -2.44 -7.52 -29.75
C SER A 65 -1.50 -7.85 -28.55
N SER A 66 -2.09 -8.13 -27.38
CA SER A 66 -1.34 -8.50 -26.19
C SER A 66 -0.71 -9.88 -26.35
N ASP A 67 0.57 -10.02 -26.02
CA ASP A 67 1.27 -11.31 -25.94
C ASP A 67 0.84 -12.16 -24.73
N TRP A 68 0.03 -11.57 -23.83
CA TRP A 68 -0.38 -12.19 -22.58
C TRP A 68 -1.88 -12.48 -22.57
N LEU A 69 -2.23 -13.60 -21.97
CA LEU A 69 -3.60 -13.95 -21.65
C LEU A 69 -3.82 -13.84 -20.14
N THR A 70 -5.02 -13.47 -19.75
CA THR A 70 -5.42 -13.39 -18.36
C THR A 70 -6.56 -14.34 -18.06
N THR A 71 -6.68 -14.75 -16.80
CA THR A 71 -7.85 -15.50 -16.33
C THR A 71 -9.10 -14.63 -16.43
N HIS A 72 -10.23 -15.22 -16.83
CA HIS A 72 -11.50 -14.50 -16.83
C HIS A 72 -12.06 -14.37 -15.42
N PHE A 73 -11.91 -15.43 -14.61
CA PHE A 73 -12.32 -15.37 -13.21
C PHE A 73 -11.32 -14.57 -12.39
N ALA A 74 -11.82 -13.83 -11.42
CA ALA A 74 -10.99 -13.17 -10.43
C ALA A 74 -10.22 -14.23 -9.61
N PHE A 75 -8.99 -13.91 -9.20
CA PHE A 75 -8.13 -14.86 -8.48
C PHE A 75 -8.79 -15.37 -7.20
N GLU A 76 -9.54 -14.53 -6.49
CA GLU A 76 -10.27 -14.90 -5.28
C GLU A 76 -11.28 -16.03 -5.47
N SER A 77 -11.73 -16.25 -6.71
CA SER A 77 -12.68 -17.33 -7.03
C SER A 77 -12.01 -18.67 -7.37
N ILE A 78 -10.70 -18.66 -7.61
CA ILE A 78 -9.93 -19.84 -8.04
C ILE A 78 -8.70 -20.14 -7.20
N HIS A 79 -8.42 -19.31 -6.19
CA HIS A 79 -7.17 -19.36 -5.40
C HIS A 79 -6.97 -20.68 -4.64
N ASP A 80 -8.02 -21.40 -4.33
CA ASP A 80 -7.93 -22.71 -3.66
C ASP A 80 -7.44 -23.83 -4.58
N ASN A 81 -7.53 -23.64 -5.90
CA ASN A 81 -7.24 -24.66 -6.90
C ASN A 81 -5.96 -24.40 -7.71
N VAL A 82 -5.44 -23.18 -7.69
CA VAL A 82 -4.27 -22.77 -8.47
C VAL A 82 -3.27 -22.02 -7.62
N LEU A 83 -1.99 -22.10 -7.98
CA LEU A 83 -0.94 -21.32 -7.34
C LEU A 83 -0.73 -20.02 -8.12
N LYS A 84 -0.72 -18.88 -7.40
CA LYS A 84 -0.31 -17.59 -7.94
C LYS A 84 1.08 -17.25 -7.45
N LEU A 85 1.98 -16.94 -8.36
CA LEU A 85 3.28 -16.37 -8.07
C LEU A 85 3.26 -14.88 -8.41
N ASP A 86 3.60 -14.04 -7.45
CA ASP A 86 3.76 -12.59 -7.66
C ASP A 86 5.25 -12.29 -7.90
N MET A 87 5.61 -12.07 -9.17
CA MET A 87 6.96 -11.79 -9.61
C MET A 87 7.10 -10.29 -9.89
N LEU A 88 7.36 -9.53 -8.84
CA LEU A 88 7.56 -8.09 -8.93
C LEU A 88 9.06 -7.79 -8.95
N GLY A 89 9.52 -7.16 -10.01
CA GLY A 89 10.90 -6.72 -10.12
C GLY A 89 11.20 -5.58 -9.14
N HIS A 90 12.35 -5.67 -8.47
CA HIS A 90 12.84 -4.63 -7.58
C HIS A 90 14.23 -4.16 -8.07
N VAL A 91 14.47 -2.85 -8.00
CA VAL A 91 15.76 -2.25 -8.34
C VAL A 91 16.78 -2.41 -7.20
N ASP A 92 16.30 -2.42 -5.96
CA ASP A 92 17.12 -2.42 -4.76
C ASP A 92 18.11 -3.58 -4.66
N PRO A 93 17.73 -4.86 -4.90
CA PRO A 93 18.67 -5.97 -4.86
C PRO A 93 19.79 -5.83 -5.87
N THR A 94 19.50 -5.31 -7.07
CA THR A 94 20.49 -5.05 -8.11
C THR A 94 21.45 -3.95 -7.70
N ALA A 95 20.96 -2.85 -7.14
CA ALA A 95 21.76 -1.74 -6.63
C ALA A 95 22.68 -2.20 -5.49
N LEU A 96 22.14 -2.95 -4.52
CA LEU A 96 22.91 -3.52 -3.42
C LEU A 96 24.01 -4.47 -3.92
N ARG A 97 23.71 -5.32 -4.90
CA ARG A 97 24.70 -6.21 -5.49
C ARG A 97 25.80 -5.45 -6.21
N MET A 98 25.45 -4.41 -6.95
CA MET A 98 26.43 -3.53 -7.61
C MET A 98 27.34 -2.86 -6.58
N LEU A 99 26.78 -2.30 -5.51
CA LEU A 99 27.54 -1.67 -4.42
C LEU A 99 28.45 -2.68 -3.72
N GLN A 100 27.99 -3.89 -3.47
CA GLN A 100 28.81 -4.98 -2.93
C GLN A 100 30.00 -5.28 -3.84
N ASN A 101 29.78 -5.38 -5.14
CA ASN A 101 30.85 -5.66 -6.10
C ASN A 101 31.91 -4.52 -6.18
N LEU A 102 31.46 -3.27 -6.03
CA LEU A 102 32.33 -2.09 -6.08
C LEU A 102 33.12 -1.87 -4.78
N THR A 103 32.51 -2.15 -3.63
CA THR A 103 33.10 -1.84 -2.32
C THR A 103 33.73 -3.05 -1.62
N GLY A 104 33.34 -4.27 -2.01
CA GLY A 104 33.69 -5.50 -1.30
C GLY A 104 32.94 -5.69 0.02
N VAL A 105 32.03 -4.79 0.39
CA VAL A 105 31.26 -4.85 1.65
C VAL A 105 30.01 -5.68 1.46
N ASP A 106 29.80 -6.68 2.32
CA ASP A 106 28.53 -7.42 2.34
C ASP A 106 27.43 -6.55 2.94
N PRO A 107 26.34 -6.24 2.19
CA PRO A 107 25.23 -5.43 2.68
C PRO A 107 24.60 -5.94 3.98
N LYS A 108 24.66 -7.25 4.24
CA LYS A 108 24.14 -7.86 5.47
C LYS A 108 24.93 -7.50 6.73
N THR A 109 26.15 -7.02 6.57
CA THR A 109 27.01 -6.62 7.70
C THR A 109 26.90 -5.13 8.04
N ILE A 110 26.19 -4.35 7.24
CA ILE A 110 26.03 -2.91 7.44
C ILE A 110 25.12 -2.66 8.65
N PRO A 111 25.57 -1.88 9.65
CA PRO A 111 24.73 -1.56 10.82
C PRO A 111 23.58 -0.63 10.42
N MET A 112 22.34 -0.98 10.81
CA MET A 112 21.13 -0.20 10.50
C MET A 112 20.94 1.03 11.41
N ASN A 113 21.78 1.20 12.42
CA ASN A 113 21.66 2.28 13.41
C ASN A 113 22.79 3.31 13.36
N ASP A 114 23.51 3.41 12.23
CA ASP A 114 24.54 4.42 12.06
C ASP A 114 23.92 5.82 12.10
N LYS A 115 24.38 6.63 13.07
CA LYS A 115 23.82 7.97 13.31
C LYS A 115 24.11 8.94 12.16
N ASN A 116 25.26 8.81 11.50
CA ASN A 116 25.63 9.70 10.39
C ASN A 116 24.74 9.43 9.17
N VAL A 117 24.40 8.15 8.95
CA VAL A 117 23.46 7.78 7.88
C VAL A 117 22.06 8.26 8.22
N LEU A 118 21.59 8.06 9.45
CA LEU A 118 20.26 8.53 9.90
C LEU A 118 20.09 10.05 9.80
N GLN A 119 21.14 10.82 10.07
CA GLN A 119 21.13 12.27 9.94
C GLN A 119 20.87 12.74 8.50
N GLN A 120 21.24 11.95 7.47
CA GLN A 120 20.94 12.28 6.08
C GLN A 120 19.44 12.32 5.79
N PHE A 121 18.64 11.55 6.55
CA PHE A 121 17.18 11.54 6.42
C PHE A 121 16.51 12.70 7.16
N SER A 122 17.18 13.34 8.11
CA SER A 122 16.63 14.46 8.89
C SER A 122 17.10 15.85 8.43
N GLY A 123 17.98 15.92 7.46
CA GLY A 123 18.51 17.18 6.92
C GLY A 123 19.46 17.95 7.86
N ILE A 124 19.81 17.39 9.01
CA ILE A 124 20.57 18.10 10.07
C ILE A 124 22.05 18.31 9.69
N ASN A 125 22.60 17.51 8.77
CA ASN A 125 24.01 17.57 8.38
C ASN A 125 24.27 17.77 6.88
N ALA A 126 23.31 18.24 6.13
CA ALA A 126 23.61 18.70 4.77
C ALA A 126 24.40 20.02 4.87
N ALA A 127 25.68 19.91 5.13
CA ALA A 127 26.56 21.08 5.36
C ALA A 127 26.60 22.05 4.18
N ASP A 128 26.14 21.63 2.99
CA ASP A 128 26.15 22.45 1.77
C ASP A 128 24.92 22.33 0.87
N SER A 129 23.94 21.50 1.17
CA SER A 129 22.70 21.42 0.40
C SER A 129 21.48 21.46 1.29
N LYS A 130 20.50 22.27 0.90
CA LYS A 130 19.16 22.31 1.54
C LYS A 130 18.33 21.05 1.22
N GLU A 131 18.92 20.05 0.58
CA GLU A 131 18.24 18.83 0.15
C GLU A 131 18.53 17.69 1.12
N LEU A 132 17.47 16.96 1.46
CA LEU A 132 17.60 15.71 2.21
C LEU A 132 18.44 14.69 1.43
N GLY A 133 19.32 13.97 2.12
CA GLY A 133 20.12 12.88 1.54
C GLY A 133 19.30 11.70 1.03
N ALA A 134 17.99 11.73 1.23
CA ALA A 134 17.04 10.72 0.73
C ALA A 134 16.72 10.85 -0.77
N ALA A 135 17.16 11.91 -1.44
CA ALA A 135 16.96 12.06 -2.88
C ALA A 135 17.58 10.88 -3.64
N GLY A 136 16.79 10.24 -4.50
CA GLY A 136 17.25 9.06 -5.28
C GLY A 136 17.24 7.73 -4.54
N LEU A 137 16.91 7.69 -3.25
CA LEU A 137 16.68 6.44 -2.54
C LEU A 137 15.31 5.87 -2.89
N PRO A 138 15.21 4.54 -3.13
CA PRO A 138 13.93 3.88 -3.27
C PRO A 138 13.02 4.17 -2.08
N GLU A 139 11.72 4.29 -2.32
CA GLU A 139 10.67 4.62 -1.34
C GLU A 139 10.80 6.02 -0.70
N PHE A 140 12.00 6.44 -0.29
CA PHE A 140 12.21 7.71 0.38
C PHE A 140 12.48 8.90 -0.55
N GLY A 141 12.83 8.66 -1.82
CA GLY A 141 13.11 9.69 -2.81
C GLY A 141 11.88 10.42 -3.37
N THR A 142 10.66 9.93 -3.09
CA THR A 142 9.43 10.57 -3.56
C THR A 142 9.19 11.91 -2.87
N SER A 143 8.50 12.84 -3.55
CA SER A 143 8.17 14.14 -2.96
C SER A 143 7.37 14.03 -1.65
N LEU A 144 6.48 13.02 -1.57
CA LEU A 144 5.72 12.76 -0.35
C LEU A 144 6.63 12.30 0.78
N ALA A 145 7.45 11.28 0.55
CA ALA A 145 8.33 10.72 1.58
C ALA A 145 9.35 11.74 2.08
N ARG A 146 9.97 12.52 1.18
CA ARG A 146 10.88 13.61 1.58
C ARG A 146 10.20 14.65 2.47
N ARG A 147 8.97 15.05 2.14
CA ARG A 147 8.18 15.95 2.98
C ARG A 147 7.84 15.35 4.33
N MET A 148 7.54 14.05 4.39
CA MET A 148 7.32 13.36 5.66
C MET A 148 8.58 13.35 6.51
N LEU A 149 9.76 13.10 5.93
CA LEU A 149 11.05 13.15 6.60
C LEU A 149 11.33 14.54 7.17
N GLU A 150 11.07 15.61 6.42
CA GLU A 150 11.21 17.01 6.88
C GLU A 150 10.28 17.31 8.06
N GLU A 151 9.05 16.86 8.00
CA GLU A 151 8.04 17.13 9.04
C GLU A 151 8.24 16.31 10.32
N THR A 152 8.85 15.09 10.22
CA THR A 152 9.01 14.17 11.35
C THR A 152 10.42 14.12 11.92
N THR A 153 11.45 14.46 11.14
CA THR A 153 12.86 14.42 11.53
C THR A 153 13.26 13.13 12.27
N PRO A 154 13.26 11.96 11.57
CA PRO A 154 13.45 10.66 12.21
C PRO A 154 14.81 10.56 12.90
N LYS A 155 14.85 9.92 14.06
CA LYS A 155 16.03 9.78 14.93
C LYS A 155 16.63 8.38 14.95
N ASN A 156 15.87 7.41 14.48
CA ASN A 156 16.27 6.01 14.49
C ASN A 156 15.65 5.24 13.32
N PHE A 157 16.13 4.01 13.11
CA PHE A 157 15.68 3.17 12.00
C PHE A 157 14.20 2.77 12.11
N SER A 158 13.68 2.57 13.31
CA SER A 158 12.27 2.22 13.52
C SER A 158 11.35 3.34 13.05
N GLU A 159 11.72 4.61 13.29
CA GLU A 159 10.98 5.76 12.78
C GLU A 159 10.99 5.84 11.25
N LEU A 160 12.10 5.43 10.59
CA LEU A 160 12.15 5.32 9.13
C LEU A 160 11.19 4.23 8.61
N ILE A 161 11.13 3.07 9.27
CA ILE A 161 10.17 2.01 8.93
C ILE A 161 8.75 2.53 9.05
N GLN A 162 8.44 3.27 10.11
CA GLN A 162 7.13 3.87 10.34
C GLN A 162 6.75 4.85 9.22
N ILE A 163 7.68 5.74 8.84
CA ILE A 163 7.49 6.69 7.74
C ILE A 163 7.27 5.94 6.42
N CYS A 164 8.05 4.89 6.16
CA CYS A 164 7.89 4.05 4.98
C CYS A 164 6.46 3.47 4.93
N GLY A 165 5.97 2.87 6.00
CA GLY A 165 4.60 2.37 6.08
C GLY A 165 3.54 3.44 5.85
N LEU A 166 3.70 4.61 6.46
CA LEU A 166 2.78 5.75 6.32
C LEU A 166 2.81 6.41 4.93
N SER A 167 3.87 6.19 4.13
CA SER A 167 3.97 6.68 2.75
C SER A 167 3.14 5.86 1.76
N HIS A 168 2.69 4.66 2.15
CA HIS A 168 1.92 3.75 1.34
C HIS A 168 0.42 3.86 1.68
N GLY A 169 -0.38 4.02 0.65
CA GLY A 169 -1.83 4.08 0.77
C GLY A 169 -2.42 5.49 0.68
N THR A 170 -3.68 5.52 0.27
CA THR A 170 -4.43 6.75 0.05
C THR A 170 -4.88 7.32 1.40
N ASP A 171 -4.70 8.62 1.61
CA ASP A 171 -5.14 9.35 2.81
C ASP A 171 -4.59 8.79 4.15
N VAL A 172 -3.44 8.10 4.12
CA VAL A 172 -2.82 7.58 5.33
C VAL A 172 -2.06 8.69 6.07
N TRP A 173 -1.38 9.55 5.34
CA TRP A 173 -0.61 10.66 5.89
C TRP A 173 -1.44 11.92 6.08
N PHE A 174 -1.89 12.54 4.98
CA PHE A 174 -2.65 13.77 5.02
C PHE A 174 -4.05 13.58 5.59
N GLY A 175 -4.46 14.49 6.48
CA GLY A 175 -5.75 14.42 7.15
C GLY A 175 -5.90 13.25 8.13
N ASN A 176 -4.78 12.62 8.51
CA ASN A 176 -4.73 11.47 9.42
C ASN A 176 -3.46 11.50 10.28
N ALA A 177 -2.46 10.64 10.04
CA ALA A 177 -1.26 10.50 10.87
C ALA A 177 -0.52 11.83 11.07
N ARG A 178 -0.36 12.61 10.01
CA ARG A 178 0.24 13.93 10.06
C ARG A 178 -0.42 14.88 11.07
N ASP A 179 -1.75 14.94 11.02
CA ASP A 179 -2.50 15.87 11.87
C ASP A 179 -2.42 15.43 13.34
N LEU A 180 -2.37 14.14 13.60
CA LEU A 180 -2.21 13.58 14.93
C LEU A 180 -0.84 13.96 15.54
N ILE A 181 0.21 13.80 14.74
CA ILE A 181 1.59 14.14 15.15
C ILE A 181 1.73 15.65 15.34
N ARG A 182 1.26 16.45 14.40
CA ARG A 182 1.32 17.93 14.49
C ARG A 182 0.56 18.49 15.66
N ASN A 183 -0.60 17.94 15.98
CA ASN A 183 -1.42 18.34 17.12
C ASN A 183 -0.91 17.75 18.44
N LYS A 184 0.24 17.04 18.41
CA LYS A 184 0.82 16.37 19.59
C LYS A 184 -0.17 15.42 20.29
N THR A 185 -1.08 14.83 19.54
CA THR A 185 -2.03 13.84 20.06
C THR A 185 -1.35 12.49 20.25
N CYS A 186 -0.39 12.16 19.41
CA CYS A 186 0.50 11.02 19.54
C CYS A 186 1.86 11.29 18.89
N GLU A 187 2.84 10.50 19.25
CA GLU A 187 4.16 10.50 18.62
C GLU A 187 4.17 9.62 17.36
N LEU A 188 5.18 9.80 16.50
CA LEU A 188 5.32 9.04 15.25
C LEU A 188 5.24 7.53 15.46
N MET A 189 5.91 7.01 16.50
CA MET A 189 5.95 5.58 16.79
C MET A 189 4.62 5.01 17.33
N ASN A 190 3.71 5.86 17.76
CA ASN A 190 2.41 5.46 18.30
C ASN A 190 1.27 5.55 17.26
N VAL A 191 1.61 5.90 16.01
CA VAL A 191 0.67 5.89 14.89
C VAL A 191 0.73 4.53 14.21
N ILE A 192 -0.41 4.02 13.77
CA ILE A 192 -0.45 2.80 12.96
C ILE A 192 0.13 3.11 11.58
N GLY A 193 1.28 2.56 11.27
CA GLY A 193 1.96 2.71 9.99
C GLY A 193 1.78 1.52 9.04
N CYS A 194 1.52 0.33 9.60
CA CYS A 194 1.31 -0.88 8.81
C CYS A 194 0.26 -1.80 9.46
N ARG A 195 -0.09 -2.89 8.76
CA ARG A 195 -1.05 -3.87 9.28
C ARG A 195 -0.54 -4.60 10.51
N ASP A 196 0.75 -4.84 10.58
CA ASP A 196 1.37 -5.53 11.71
C ASP A 196 1.22 -4.73 13.02
N ASP A 197 1.26 -3.39 12.94
CA ASP A 197 1.00 -2.53 14.11
C ASP A 197 -0.40 -2.76 14.67
N ILE A 198 -1.39 -3.04 13.80
CA ILE A 198 -2.75 -3.37 14.22
C ILE A 198 -2.75 -4.66 15.04
N MET A 199 -2.08 -5.69 14.51
CA MET A 199 -2.00 -6.99 15.18
C MET A 199 -1.29 -6.87 16.53
N VAL A 200 -0.13 -6.20 16.55
CA VAL A 200 0.64 -5.96 17.79
C VAL A 200 -0.20 -5.22 18.81
N THR A 201 -0.87 -4.15 18.40
CA THR A 201 -1.74 -3.39 19.29
C THR A 201 -2.87 -4.25 19.88
N MET A 202 -3.49 -5.12 19.05
CA MET A 202 -4.53 -6.04 19.54
C MET A 202 -3.98 -7.04 20.56
N LEU A 203 -2.77 -7.57 20.33
CA LEU A 203 -2.09 -8.46 21.28
C LEU A 203 -1.77 -7.75 22.61
N GLU A 204 -1.32 -6.50 22.56
CA GLU A 204 -1.09 -5.67 23.74
C GLU A 204 -2.38 -5.40 24.56
N TYR A 205 -3.53 -5.36 23.87
CA TYR A 205 -4.84 -5.31 24.55
C TYR A 205 -5.34 -6.67 25.05
N GLY A 206 -4.55 -7.72 24.95
CA GLY A 206 -4.86 -9.04 25.47
C GLY A 206 -5.75 -9.90 24.60
N LEU A 207 -5.88 -9.58 23.29
CA LEU A 207 -6.57 -10.48 22.37
C LEU A 207 -5.73 -11.73 22.08
N GLU A 208 -6.41 -12.84 21.90
CA GLU A 208 -5.76 -14.07 21.46
C GLU A 208 -5.12 -13.89 20.07
N PRO A 209 -3.95 -14.49 19.82
CA PRO A 209 -3.18 -14.27 18.58
C PRO A 209 -3.97 -14.53 17.29
N PHE A 210 -4.79 -15.57 17.27
CA PHE A 210 -5.61 -15.90 16.10
C PHE A 210 -6.69 -14.83 15.83
N ASP A 211 -7.31 -14.30 16.88
CA ASP A 211 -8.32 -13.24 16.76
C ASP A 211 -7.67 -11.93 16.32
N ALA A 212 -6.52 -11.58 16.90
CA ALA A 212 -5.75 -10.41 16.48
C ALA A 212 -5.35 -10.47 15.00
N PHE A 213 -4.86 -11.63 14.55
CA PHE A 213 -4.55 -11.88 13.14
C PHE A 213 -5.79 -11.78 12.26
N SER A 214 -6.89 -12.41 12.64
CA SER A 214 -8.14 -12.41 11.87
C SER A 214 -8.72 -11.01 11.71
N ILE A 215 -8.66 -10.19 12.76
CA ILE A 215 -9.08 -8.79 12.74
C ILE A 215 -8.16 -7.99 11.82
N MET A 216 -6.84 -8.11 11.96
CA MET A 216 -5.85 -7.43 11.12
C MET A 216 -6.06 -7.77 9.64
N TYR A 217 -6.27 -9.04 9.32
CA TYR A 217 -6.49 -9.50 7.96
C TYR A 217 -7.77 -8.91 7.33
N ARG A 218 -8.89 -8.94 8.08
CA ARG A 218 -10.17 -8.36 7.62
C ARG A 218 -10.12 -6.84 7.48
N ILE A 219 -9.43 -6.16 8.36
CA ILE A 219 -9.24 -4.71 8.31
C ILE A 219 -8.43 -4.31 7.07
N GLY A 220 -7.38 -5.06 6.75
CA GLY A 220 -6.58 -4.83 5.54
C GLY A 220 -7.38 -4.93 4.24
N ILE A 221 -8.49 -5.66 4.24
CA ILE A 221 -9.38 -5.82 3.08
C ILE A 221 -10.49 -4.74 3.07
N LEU A 222 -10.99 -4.30 4.22
CA LEU A 222 -12.26 -3.58 4.32
C LEU A 222 -12.16 -2.10 4.69
N ILE A 223 -11.05 -1.62 5.28
CA ILE A 223 -11.02 -0.27 5.86
C ILE A 223 -9.73 0.46 5.51
N HIS A 224 -9.87 1.65 4.94
CA HIS A 224 -8.80 2.63 4.88
C HIS A 224 -8.28 2.92 6.30
N VAL A 225 -6.98 2.80 6.52
CA VAL A 225 -6.25 3.05 7.78
C VAL A 225 -6.69 4.34 8.50
N LYS A 226 -7.22 5.30 7.76
CA LYS A 226 -7.83 6.53 8.28
C LYS A 226 -8.87 6.32 9.37
N LYS A 227 -9.76 5.35 9.23
CA LYS A 227 -10.82 5.08 10.24
C LYS A 227 -10.25 4.41 11.50
N LEU A 228 -9.17 3.64 11.35
CA LEU A 228 -8.53 2.94 12.46
C LEU A 228 -7.81 3.88 13.41
N ASN A 229 -6.97 4.77 12.88
CA ASN A 229 -6.26 5.74 13.72
C ASN A 229 -7.22 6.60 14.56
N ILE A 230 -8.41 6.94 14.02
CA ILE A 230 -9.44 7.67 14.78
C ILE A 230 -10.08 6.77 15.86
N CYS A 231 -10.31 5.51 15.58
CA CYS A 231 -10.92 4.57 16.53
C CYS A 231 -10.01 4.25 17.72
N PHE A 232 -8.71 4.00 17.47
CA PHE A 232 -7.74 3.72 18.53
C PHE A 232 -7.56 4.91 19.47
N GLN A 233 -7.52 6.14 18.96
CA GLN A 233 -7.42 7.33 19.79
C GLN A 233 -8.62 7.58 20.70
N ARG A 234 -9.83 7.31 20.22
CA ARG A 234 -11.04 7.45 21.07
C ARG A 234 -11.07 6.45 22.21
N ARG A 235 -10.49 5.25 22.03
CA ARG A 235 -10.41 4.22 23.09
C ARG A 235 -9.30 4.47 24.10
N MET A 236 -8.15 5.03 23.69
CA MET A 236 -7.07 5.38 24.64
C MET A 236 -7.44 6.47 25.65
N ARG A 237 -8.58 7.15 25.46
CA ARG A 237 -9.13 8.14 26.42
C ARG A 237 -10.14 7.56 27.40
N LEU A 238 -10.47 6.28 27.31
CA LEU A 238 -11.34 5.63 28.28
C LEU A 238 -10.47 4.95 29.33
N PRO A 239 -10.60 5.30 30.61
CA PRO A 239 -9.93 4.56 31.67
C PRO A 239 -10.41 3.11 31.63
N ILE A 240 -9.44 2.18 31.64
CA ILE A 240 -9.70 0.75 31.81
C ILE A 240 -10.29 0.61 33.21
N GLN A 241 -11.58 0.29 33.30
CA GLN A 241 -12.20 -0.18 34.55
C GLN A 241 -12.05 -1.68 34.62
#